data_74f87e8a27da6768bb0209ce226b1280
#
_entry.id   74f87e8a27da6768bb0209ce226b1280
#
_cell.length_a   1.000
_cell.length_b   1.000
_cell.length_c   1.000
_cell.angle_alpha   90.00
_cell.angle_beta   90.00
_cell.angle_gamma   90.00
#
_symmetry.space_group_name_H-M   'P 1'
#
loop_
_entity.id
_entity.type
_entity.pdbx_description
1 polymer ?
#
loop_
_entity_poly.entity_id
_entity_poly.type
_entity_poly.pdbx_seq_one_letter_code
_entity_poly.pdbx_strand_id
1 'polypeptide(L)'
;MIVTNLDATTKSQPGQPQYGKFAKFSFSKHSLVEGDDWDIAFRATTILVNGGFSGGEDEPNRSGIGAGYIQVGNYGSIKTVDESLFKQDSQTSKAIPTGSGNGWYNYNFQSHIITPIAGRTLIFKTHNGRYAKVEIQSYYKDSPEIPNASSSEAQYYTFTYTYQPNEGVLSFD
;
A
#
# COMPACT_ATOMS: atom_id res chain seq x y z
N MET A 1 -10.97 -10.22 1.96
CA MET A 1 -10.20 -10.40 3.22
C MET A 1 -9.93 -9.04 3.83
N ILE A 2 -9.80 -8.93 5.16
CA ILE A 2 -9.47 -7.68 5.86
C ILE A 2 -8.18 -7.84 6.67
N VAL A 3 -7.36 -6.82 6.66
CA VAL A 3 -6.17 -6.68 7.51
C VAL A 3 -6.38 -5.47 8.40
N THR A 4 -6.18 -5.63 9.70
CA THR A 4 -6.36 -4.56 10.68
C THR A 4 -5.05 -4.27 11.40
N ASN A 5 -4.80 -2.97 11.63
CA ASN A 5 -3.66 -2.50 12.43
C ASN A 5 -2.29 -3.00 11.93
N LEU A 6 -2.09 -3.11 10.60
CA LEU A 6 -0.77 -3.40 10.06
C LEU A 6 0.17 -2.25 10.43
N ASP A 7 1.20 -2.57 11.22
CA ASP A 7 2.17 -1.60 11.73
C ASP A 7 3.16 -1.19 10.63
N ALA A 8 3.07 0.05 10.19
CA ALA A 8 3.97 0.69 9.24
C ALA A 8 4.73 1.87 9.89
N THR A 9 4.89 1.85 11.21
CA THR A 9 5.47 2.95 11.98
C THR A 9 6.92 3.19 11.61
N THR A 10 7.28 4.46 11.61
CA THR A 10 8.64 4.92 11.40
C THR A 10 9.26 5.38 12.71
N LYS A 11 10.58 5.40 12.74
CA LYS A 11 11.34 6.12 13.74
C LYS A 11 11.67 7.51 13.20
N SER A 12 11.61 8.51 14.05
CA SER A 12 12.03 9.87 13.72
C SER A 12 13.07 10.36 14.72
N GLN A 13 14.03 11.12 14.23
CA GLN A 13 14.96 11.88 15.05
C GLN A 13 14.93 13.33 14.57
N PRO A 14 15.04 14.31 15.47
CA PRO A 14 15.06 15.73 15.05
C PRO A 14 16.12 15.99 13.98
N GLY A 15 15.70 16.59 12.87
CA GLY A 15 16.58 16.95 11.76
C GLY A 15 16.98 15.79 10.83
N GLN A 16 16.44 14.59 11.02
CA GLN A 16 16.69 13.44 10.16
C GLN A 16 15.42 13.01 9.40
N PRO A 17 15.55 12.44 8.18
CA PRO A 17 14.43 11.79 7.51
C PRO A 17 13.83 10.67 8.35
N GLN A 18 12.56 10.40 8.17
CA GLN A 18 11.92 9.24 8.78
C GLN A 18 12.60 7.95 8.29
N TYR A 19 12.94 7.06 9.22
CA TYR A 19 13.59 5.79 8.92
C TYR A 19 12.87 4.63 9.62
N GLY A 20 13.25 3.41 9.30
CA GLY A 20 12.65 2.20 9.84
C GLY A 20 12.44 1.14 8.75
N LYS A 21 12.14 -0.06 9.18
CA LYS A 21 11.87 -1.16 8.26
C LYS A 21 10.54 -0.97 7.57
N PHE A 22 10.46 -1.38 6.31
CA PHE A 22 9.18 -1.56 5.64
C PHE A 22 8.48 -2.83 6.14
N ALA A 23 7.20 -2.72 6.43
CA ALA A 23 6.33 -3.85 6.75
C ALA A 23 5.96 -4.55 5.43
N LYS A 24 6.61 -5.67 5.15
CA LYS A 24 6.43 -6.46 3.91
C LYS A 24 5.25 -7.40 4.07
N PHE A 25 4.27 -7.33 3.18
CA PHE A 25 3.03 -8.11 3.23
C PHE A 25 2.89 -9.03 2.01
N SER A 26 2.45 -10.26 2.24
CA SER A 26 2.11 -11.21 1.18
C SER A 26 0.61 -11.47 1.16
N PHE A 27 -0.02 -11.23 0.01
CA PHE A 27 -1.45 -11.46 -0.18
C PHE A 27 -1.82 -12.94 -0.06
N SER A 28 -0.97 -13.83 -0.61
CA SER A 28 -1.22 -15.27 -0.58
C SER A 28 -1.08 -15.87 0.82
N LYS A 29 -0.19 -15.32 1.64
CA LYS A 29 0.01 -15.75 3.03
C LYS A 29 -0.89 -15.02 4.04
N HIS A 30 -1.55 -13.97 3.61
CA HIS A 30 -2.38 -13.10 4.47
C HIS A 30 -1.62 -12.59 5.71
N SER A 31 -0.34 -12.28 5.56
CA SER A 31 0.53 -11.93 6.69
C SER A 31 1.73 -11.11 6.27
N LEU A 32 2.36 -10.49 7.26
CA LEU A 32 3.70 -9.95 7.12
C LEU A 32 4.71 -11.08 6.88
N VAL A 33 5.76 -10.78 6.09
CA VAL A 33 6.84 -11.70 5.75
C VAL A 33 8.20 -11.03 5.90
N GLU A 34 9.23 -11.80 6.27
CA GLU A 34 10.61 -11.28 6.37
C GLU A 34 11.42 -11.54 5.10
N GLY A 35 11.05 -12.58 4.32
CA GLY A 35 11.76 -12.98 3.10
C GLY A 35 11.48 -12.10 1.88
N ASP A 36 11.84 -12.58 0.70
CA ASP A 36 11.71 -11.86 -0.57
C ASP A 36 10.39 -12.13 -1.30
N ASP A 37 9.52 -12.94 -0.73
CA ASP A 37 8.21 -13.32 -1.25
C ASP A 37 7.07 -12.38 -0.82
N TRP A 38 7.40 -11.13 -0.60
CA TRP A 38 6.44 -10.08 -0.34
C TRP A 38 5.84 -9.52 -1.63
N ASP A 39 4.63 -8.97 -1.54
CA ASP A 39 3.92 -8.38 -2.68
C ASP A 39 3.92 -6.86 -2.62
N ILE A 40 3.56 -6.33 -1.45
CA ILE A 40 3.57 -4.88 -1.16
C ILE A 40 4.26 -4.63 0.19
N ALA A 41 4.80 -3.43 0.37
CA ALA A 41 5.43 -3.07 1.63
C ALA A 41 5.07 -1.64 2.04
N PHE A 42 4.88 -1.45 3.34
CA PHE A 42 4.39 -0.20 3.92
C PHE A 42 5.43 0.43 4.83
N ARG A 43 5.58 1.75 4.73
CA ARG A 43 6.28 2.57 5.72
C ARG A 43 5.69 3.97 5.73
N ALA A 44 5.20 4.45 6.86
CA ALA A 44 4.42 5.67 6.94
C ALA A 44 3.33 5.69 5.84
N THR A 45 3.28 6.69 4.97
CA THR A 45 2.31 6.78 3.88
C THR A 45 2.77 6.13 2.56
N THR A 46 3.99 5.58 2.53
CA THR A 46 4.57 4.97 1.33
C THR A 46 4.13 3.52 1.19
N ILE A 47 3.67 3.15 0.00
CA ILE A 47 3.38 1.78 -0.41
C ILE A 47 4.31 1.43 -1.57
N LEU A 48 5.08 0.36 -1.42
CA LEU A 48 6.02 -0.17 -2.42
C LEU A 48 5.46 -1.44 -3.05
N VAL A 49 5.89 -1.75 -4.26
CA VAL A 49 5.64 -3.03 -4.93
C VAL A 49 6.95 -3.82 -5.04
N ASN A 50 6.87 -5.16 -5.02
CA ASN A 50 8.05 -6.02 -5.22
C ASN A 50 8.36 -6.19 -6.70
N GLY A 51 8.75 -5.10 -7.34
CA GLY A 51 9.16 -5.06 -8.74
C GLY A 51 9.74 -3.69 -9.09
N GLY A 52 10.58 -3.65 -10.12
CA GLY A 52 11.30 -2.46 -10.53
C GLY A 52 12.59 -2.25 -9.73
N PHE A 53 12.81 -1.03 -9.24
CA PHE A 53 14.08 -0.64 -8.61
C PHE A 53 13.84 -0.01 -7.22
N SER A 54 14.74 -0.28 -6.28
CA SER A 54 14.81 0.43 -5.01
C SER A 54 15.18 1.89 -5.20
N GLY A 55 14.52 2.78 -4.48
CA GLY A 55 14.83 4.20 -4.47
C GLY A 55 15.94 4.59 -3.48
N GLY A 56 16.34 3.67 -2.59
CA GLY A 56 17.36 3.89 -1.57
C GLY A 56 17.79 2.60 -0.88
N GLU A 57 18.88 2.69 -0.11
CA GLU A 57 19.48 1.54 0.60
C GLU A 57 18.58 1.00 1.72
N ASP A 58 17.65 1.81 2.22
CA ASP A 58 16.71 1.48 3.29
C ASP A 58 15.41 0.83 2.78
N GLU A 59 15.23 0.75 1.47
CA GLU A 59 14.10 0.04 0.85
C GLU A 59 14.42 -1.45 0.66
N PRO A 60 13.41 -2.35 0.80
CA PRO A 60 13.62 -3.76 0.54
C PRO A 60 13.99 -4.01 -0.93
N ASN A 61 14.78 -5.04 -1.18
CA ASN A 61 15.13 -5.48 -2.54
C ASN A 61 13.86 -5.82 -3.33
N ARG A 62 13.89 -5.49 -4.62
CA ARG A 62 12.86 -5.84 -5.60
C ARG A 62 13.30 -7.12 -6.32
N SER A 63 12.83 -8.27 -5.86
CA SER A 63 13.19 -9.59 -6.44
C SER A 63 12.12 -10.15 -7.36
N GLY A 64 10.93 -9.56 -7.35
CA GLY A 64 9.76 -10.01 -8.11
C GLY A 64 9.43 -9.15 -9.32
N ILE A 65 8.26 -9.43 -9.89
CA ILE A 65 7.68 -8.70 -11.03
C ILE A 65 6.49 -7.83 -10.61
N GLY A 66 6.40 -7.55 -9.30
CA GLY A 66 5.31 -6.75 -8.72
C GLY A 66 5.15 -5.40 -9.39
N ALA A 67 3.92 -4.95 -9.51
CA ALA A 67 3.54 -3.68 -10.09
C ALA A 67 2.23 -3.18 -9.49
N GLY A 68 1.87 -1.93 -9.71
CA GLY A 68 0.62 -1.39 -9.19
C GLY A 68 0.11 -0.20 -9.99
N TYR A 69 -1.18 0.09 -9.80
CA TYR A 69 -1.83 1.32 -10.26
C TYR A 69 -3.05 1.63 -9.41
N ILE A 70 -3.58 2.83 -9.55
CA ILE A 70 -4.81 3.26 -8.87
C ILE A 70 -5.95 3.24 -9.88
N GLN A 71 -7.01 2.48 -9.57
CA GLN A 71 -8.26 2.49 -10.31
C GLN A 71 -9.27 3.37 -9.57
N VAL A 72 -9.80 4.38 -10.27
CA VAL A 72 -10.91 5.18 -9.74
C VAL A 72 -12.20 4.38 -9.88
N GLY A 73 -12.89 4.18 -8.77
CA GLY A 73 -14.12 3.42 -8.68
C GLY A 73 -14.27 2.76 -7.30
N ASN A 74 -15.48 2.41 -6.94
CA ASN A 74 -15.76 1.69 -5.68
C ASN A 74 -15.14 0.30 -5.74
N TYR A 75 -14.54 -0.15 -4.65
CA TYR A 75 -13.90 -1.46 -4.50
C TYR A 75 -14.76 -2.62 -5.04
N GLY A 76 -16.07 -2.64 -4.71
CA GLY A 76 -16.98 -3.68 -5.15
C GLY A 76 -17.28 -3.66 -6.65
N SER A 77 -17.12 -2.53 -7.33
CA SER A 77 -17.37 -2.39 -8.76
C SER A 77 -16.15 -2.76 -9.62
N ILE A 78 -14.96 -2.80 -9.06
CA ILE A 78 -13.74 -3.18 -9.77
C ILE A 78 -13.69 -4.71 -9.86
N LYS A 79 -13.93 -5.25 -11.08
CA LYS A 79 -14.03 -6.68 -11.33
C LYS A 79 -12.86 -7.25 -12.13
N THR A 80 -12.11 -6.40 -12.82
CA THR A 80 -11.07 -6.83 -13.74
C THR A 80 -9.80 -6.00 -13.57
N VAL A 81 -8.69 -6.59 -13.99
CA VAL A 81 -7.37 -5.96 -14.06
C VAL A 81 -7.15 -5.44 -15.48
N ASP A 82 -6.62 -4.23 -15.62
CA ASP A 82 -6.07 -3.69 -16.86
C ASP A 82 -4.54 -3.73 -16.80
N GLU A 83 -3.94 -4.73 -17.44
CA GLU A 83 -2.48 -4.92 -17.39
C GLU A 83 -1.68 -3.77 -18.02
N SER A 84 -2.29 -2.99 -18.90
CA SER A 84 -1.63 -1.86 -19.57
C SER A 84 -1.35 -0.68 -18.63
N LEU A 85 -2.03 -0.63 -17.47
CA LEU A 85 -1.91 0.44 -16.49
C LEU A 85 -0.81 0.17 -15.44
N PHE A 86 -0.29 -1.05 -15.35
CA PHE A 86 0.72 -1.38 -14.35
C PHE A 86 2.02 -0.60 -14.50
N LYS A 87 2.48 -0.10 -13.36
CA LYS A 87 3.78 0.53 -13.20
C LYS A 87 4.55 -0.18 -12.11
N GLN A 88 5.87 -0.20 -12.24
CA GLN A 88 6.78 -0.68 -11.20
C GLN A 88 7.39 0.51 -10.45
N ASP A 89 7.94 0.23 -9.28
CA ASP A 89 8.75 1.22 -8.58
C ASP A 89 10.01 1.55 -9.39
N SER A 90 10.42 2.81 -9.34
CA SER A 90 11.67 3.28 -9.93
C SER A 90 12.47 4.06 -8.90
N GLN A 91 13.66 4.49 -9.25
CA GLN A 91 14.49 5.33 -8.38
C GLN A 91 13.83 6.67 -8.04
N THR A 92 12.99 7.19 -8.94
CA THR A 92 12.41 8.54 -8.83
C THR A 92 10.90 8.56 -8.60
N SER A 93 10.22 7.42 -8.81
CA SER A 93 8.75 7.34 -8.66
C SER A 93 8.32 5.97 -8.16
N LYS A 94 7.21 5.93 -7.45
CA LYS A 94 6.59 4.69 -6.98
C LYS A 94 5.39 4.32 -7.84
N ALA A 95 5.09 3.02 -7.93
CA ALA A 95 3.91 2.51 -8.62
C ALA A 95 2.62 3.11 -8.06
N ILE A 96 2.54 3.21 -6.73
CA ILE A 96 1.52 3.99 -6.04
C ILE A 96 2.12 5.36 -5.71
N PRO A 97 1.66 6.44 -6.36
CA PRO A 97 2.22 7.78 -6.17
C PRO A 97 2.16 8.22 -4.71
N THR A 98 3.21 8.92 -4.27
CA THR A 98 3.28 9.52 -2.94
C THR A 98 2.72 10.95 -2.94
N GLY A 99 2.41 11.46 -1.75
CA GLY A 99 1.93 12.82 -1.54
C GLY A 99 0.40 12.94 -1.50
N SER A 100 -0.06 13.96 -0.79
CA SER A 100 -1.48 14.25 -0.60
C SER A 100 -2.18 14.48 -1.94
N GLY A 101 -3.29 13.80 -2.17
CA GLY A 101 -4.09 13.91 -3.39
C GLY A 101 -3.58 13.09 -4.57
N ASN A 102 -2.31 12.68 -4.59
CA ASN A 102 -1.69 11.96 -5.70
C ASN A 102 -1.91 10.44 -5.61
N GLY A 103 -1.65 9.88 -4.43
CA GLY A 103 -1.76 8.46 -4.16
C GLY A 103 -3.11 8.07 -3.56
N TRP A 104 -3.06 7.34 -2.46
CA TRP A 104 -4.23 6.75 -1.81
C TRP A 104 -4.89 7.68 -0.75
N TYR A 105 -4.24 8.82 -0.35
CA TYR A 105 -4.67 9.63 0.78
C TYR A 105 -4.69 11.14 0.48
N ASN A 106 -5.46 11.86 1.31
CA ASN A 106 -5.37 13.30 1.50
C ASN A 106 -4.79 13.62 2.88
N TYR A 107 -4.00 14.67 2.97
CA TYR A 107 -3.53 15.28 4.22
C TYR A 107 -4.19 16.63 4.44
N ASN A 108 -4.81 16.82 5.60
CA ASN A 108 -5.41 18.08 5.98
C ASN A 108 -4.43 18.89 6.84
N PHE A 109 -4.02 20.06 6.36
CA PHE A 109 -3.04 20.92 7.03
C PHE A 109 -3.55 21.55 8.33
N GLN A 110 -4.86 21.69 8.51
CA GLN A 110 -5.44 22.31 9.71
C GLN A 110 -5.58 21.30 10.85
N SER A 111 -6.04 20.10 10.54
CA SER A 111 -6.24 19.04 11.52
C SER A 111 -5.05 18.09 11.66
N HIS A 112 -4.09 18.14 10.73
CA HIS A 112 -2.96 17.21 10.62
C HIS A 112 -3.39 15.74 10.45
N ILE A 113 -4.57 15.51 9.85
CA ILE A 113 -5.13 14.19 9.64
C ILE A 113 -4.89 13.72 8.22
N ILE A 114 -4.55 12.44 8.09
CA ILE A 114 -4.48 11.68 6.83
C ILE A 114 -5.75 10.87 6.69
N THR A 115 -6.43 10.99 5.54
CA THR A 115 -7.64 10.22 5.23
C THR A 115 -7.50 9.53 3.90
N PRO A 116 -7.88 8.24 3.79
CA PRO A 116 -7.98 7.57 2.50
C PRO A 116 -8.92 8.33 1.56
N ILE A 117 -8.58 8.36 0.27
CA ILE A 117 -9.44 8.99 -0.74
C ILE A 117 -10.51 7.97 -1.16
N ALA A 118 -11.76 8.30 -0.88
CA ALA A 118 -12.88 7.45 -1.25
C ALA A 118 -12.91 7.17 -2.77
N GLY A 119 -13.23 5.92 -3.15
CA GLY A 119 -13.28 5.51 -4.53
C GLY A 119 -11.91 5.37 -5.20
N ARG A 120 -10.83 5.22 -4.45
CA ARG A 120 -9.51 4.80 -4.97
C ARG A 120 -9.23 3.37 -4.56
N THR A 121 -9.31 2.46 -5.52
CA THR A 121 -8.92 1.06 -5.38
C THR A 121 -7.51 0.89 -5.93
N LEU A 122 -6.61 0.34 -5.13
CA LEU A 122 -5.23 0.03 -5.55
C LEU A 122 -5.23 -1.37 -6.19
N ILE A 123 -4.71 -1.48 -7.39
CA ILE A 123 -4.59 -2.75 -8.11
C ILE A 123 -3.13 -3.13 -8.15
N PHE A 124 -2.83 -4.37 -7.75
CA PHE A 124 -1.48 -4.89 -7.67
C PHE A 124 -1.30 -6.15 -8.52
N LYS A 125 -0.16 -6.22 -9.19
CA LYS A 125 0.46 -7.46 -9.64
C LYS A 125 1.42 -7.89 -8.53
N THR A 126 1.30 -9.13 -8.09
CA THR A 126 2.12 -9.69 -7.01
C THR A 126 3.54 -9.95 -7.47
N HIS A 127 4.46 -10.25 -6.54
CA HIS A 127 5.86 -10.57 -6.86
C HIS A 127 6.00 -11.71 -7.86
N ASN A 128 5.04 -12.63 -7.91
CA ASN A 128 5.02 -13.83 -8.76
C ASN A 128 3.92 -13.82 -9.84
N GLY A 129 3.37 -12.63 -10.17
CA GLY A 129 2.47 -12.44 -11.31
C GLY A 129 1.00 -12.76 -11.06
N ARG A 130 0.55 -12.87 -9.82
CA ARG A 130 -0.87 -12.94 -9.47
C ARG A 130 -1.41 -11.51 -9.28
N TYR A 131 -2.71 -11.37 -8.96
CA TYR A 131 -3.33 -10.06 -8.84
C TYR A 131 -4.03 -9.88 -7.49
N ALA A 132 -4.03 -8.65 -7.02
CA ALA A 132 -4.82 -8.25 -5.87
C ALA A 132 -5.41 -6.86 -6.08
N LYS A 133 -6.59 -6.62 -5.51
CA LYS A 133 -7.15 -5.27 -5.35
C LYS A 133 -7.27 -4.94 -3.87
N VAL A 134 -6.99 -3.69 -3.53
CA VAL A 134 -6.91 -3.21 -2.15
C VAL A 134 -7.66 -1.90 -2.01
N GLU A 135 -8.42 -1.76 -0.93
CA GLU A 135 -9.00 -0.50 -0.49
C GLU A 135 -8.48 -0.17 0.92
N ILE A 136 -7.78 0.94 1.05
CA ILE A 136 -7.33 1.43 2.35
C ILE A 136 -8.52 2.06 3.08
N GLN A 137 -8.80 1.60 4.29
CA GLN A 137 -9.93 2.04 5.11
C GLN A 137 -9.50 2.99 6.22
N SER A 138 -8.32 2.75 6.81
CA SER A 138 -7.77 3.62 7.86
C SER A 138 -6.25 3.63 7.84
N TYR A 139 -5.70 4.72 8.34
CA TYR A 139 -4.27 4.93 8.59
C TYR A 139 -3.95 4.98 10.09
N TYR A 140 -4.98 4.77 10.92
CA TYR A 140 -4.88 4.90 12.37
C TYR A 140 -5.22 3.57 13.04
N LYS A 141 -4.52 3.31 14.15
CA LYS A 141 -4.76 2.14 14.98
C LYS A 141 -6.20 2.11 15.46
N ASP A 142 -6.77 0.92 15.43
CA ASP A 142 -8.16 0.65 15.79
C ASP A 142 -9.22 1.41 14.96
N SER A 143 -8.80 2.03 13.85
CA SER A 143 -9.65 2.67 12.84
C SER A 143 -10.73 3.58 13.44
N PRO A 144 -10.38 4.61 14.24
CA PRO A 144 -11.36 5.49 14.84
C PRO A 144 -12.21 6.20 13.76
N GLU A 145 -13.51 6.33 13.99
CA GLU A 145 -14.42 7.01 13.06
C GLU A 145 -14.00 8.47 12.81
N ILE A 146 -13.53 9.14 13.86
CA ILE A 146 -13.00 10.51 13.79
C ILE A 146 -11.59 10.50 14.37
N PRO A 147 -10.55 10.34 13.55
CA PRO A 147 -9.17 10.38 14.04
C PRO A 147 -8.79 11.78 14.52
N ASN A 148 -7.94 11.82 15.55
CA ASN A 148 -7.43 13.05 16.14
C ASN A 148 -5.90 13.02 16.17
N ALA A 149 -5.24 14.08 15.69
CA ALA A 149 -3.78 14.12 15.55
C ALA A 149 -3.02 14.00 16.89
N SER A 150 -3.65 14.37 18.01
CA SER A 150 -3.01 14.33 19.32
C SER A 150 -3.21 13.01 20.08
N SER A 151 -4.23 12.22 19.73
CA SER A 151 -4.61 11.02 20.49
C SER A 151 -4.68 9.75 19.67
N SER A 152 -4.81 9.84 18.34
CA SER A 152 -4.86 8.66 17.47
C SER A 152 -3.47 8.27 17.01
N GLU A 153 -3.09 7.00 17.21
CA GLU A 153 -1.82 6.46 16.72
C GLU A 153 -1.87 6.27 15.20
N ALA A 154 -1.10 7.07 14.46
CA ALA A 154 -1.00 6.99 13.00
C ALA A 154 -0.03 5.89 12.55
N GLN A 155 -0.02 5.63 11.23
CA GLN A 155 0.85 4.64 10.55
C GLN A 155 0.45 3.17 10.85
N TYR A 156 -0.81 2.94 11.17
CA TYR A 156 -1.41 1.61 11.27
C TYR A 156 -2.46 1.45 10.19
N TYR A 157 -2.17 0.59 9.22
CA TYR A 157 -3.07 0.39 8.10
C TYR A 157 -4.17 -0.61 8.42
N THR A 158 -5.40 -0.23 8.13
CA THR A 158 -6.53 -1.16 7.99
C THR A 158 -6.99 -1.11 6.53
N PHE A 159 -7.05 -2.27 5.88
CA PHE A 159 -7.46 -2.37 4.48
C PHE A 159 -8.20 -3.67 4.19
N THR A 160 -9.09 -3.61 3.22
CA THR A 160 -9.72 -4.78 2.62
C THR A 160 -9.01 -5.14 1.32
N TYR A 161 -8.89 -6.43 1.04
CA TYR A 161 -8.36 -6.87 -0.24
C TYR A 161 -9.03 -8.15 -0.78
N THR A 162 -8.98 -8.29 -2.10
CA THR A 162 -9.29 -9.53 -2.83
C THR A 162 -8.02 -9.97 -3.54
N TYR A 163 -7.64 -11.22 -3.36
CA TYR A 163 -6.49 -11.84 -4.02
C TYR A 163 -6.97 -12.85 -5.05
N GLN A 164 -6.47 -12.78 -6.29
CA GLN A 164 -6.70 -13.75 -7.35
C GLN A 164 -5.48 -14.68 -7.43
N PRO A 165 -5.61 -15.95 -6.97
CA PRO A 165 -4.48 -16.88 -6.90
C PRO A 165 -4.14 -17.57 -8.23
N ASN A 166 -5.05 -17.51 -9.20
CA ASN A 166 -4.88 -18.22 -10.47
C ASN A 166 -4.06 -17.39 -11.47
N GLU A 167 -3.07 -18.04 -12.08
CA GLU A 167 -2.20 -17.40 -13.05
C GLU A 167 -2.94 -16.95 -14.29
N GLY A 168 -2.68 -15.72 -14.74
CA GLY A 168 -3.27 -15.15 -15.95
C GLY A 168 -4.77 -14.83 -15.86
N VAL A 169 -5.40 -15.05 -14.70
CA VAL A 169 -6.81 -14.69 -14.50
C VAL A 169 -6.92 -13.23 -14.09
N LEU A 170 -7.51 -12.42 -14.98
CA LEU A 170 -7.63 -10.97 -14.82
C LEU A 170 -8.91 -10.54 -14.08
N SER A 171 -9.70 -11.47 -13.55
CA SER A 171 -10.92 -11.16 -12.81
C SER A 171 -10.75 -11.37 -11.31
N PHE A 172 -11.52 -10.63 -10.53
CA PHE A 172 -11.63 -10.73 -9.08
C PHE A 172 -12.93 -11.41 -8.60
N ASP A 173 -13.62 -12.12 -9.49
CA ASP A 173 -14.84 -12.87 -9.18
C ASP A 173 -14.52 -14.24 -8.62
#